data_86c0673d4eefcb7027280708db6287e5
#
_entry.id   86c0673d4eefcb7027280708db6287e5
#
_cell.length_a   1.000
_cell.length_b   1.000
_cell.length_c   1.000
_cell.angle_alpha   90.00
_cell.angle_beta   90.00
_cell.angle_gamma   90.00
#
_symmetry.space_group_name_H-M   'P 1'
#
loop_
_entity.id
_entity.type
_entity.pdbx_description
1 polymer ?
#
loop_
_entity_poly.entity_id
_entity_poly.type
_entity_poly.pdbx_seq_one_letter_code
_entity_poly.pdbx_strand_id
1 'polypeptide(L)'
;MMKVGLLAVMYGTSMHTLSNQLEITVEEAQQFIGDFFRTYPQVHSFIKDTHEFVKENEYVETLYGRKRRFPGHRQKAKVYDSLAKQICEILGVDKLPLNVWRNKDIPRDLKRKFYDVKGDVESARRQSVNAVIQGTAADIMKRAMLNLQQYCLARGWSLCGTVHDEALMLVDDSVTECDVKEIEACMTSAASLAVPLVVDTEIMQRWGEGVKKGEWFALAA
;
A
#
# COMPACT_ATOMS: atom_id res chain seq x y z
N MET A 1 -16.89 2.54 -4.96
CA MET A 1 -16.47 3.87 -4.47
C MET A 1 -15.80 3.83 -3.10
N MET A 2 -16.39 3.28 -2.04
CA MET A 2 -15.81 3.33 -0.67
C MET A 2 -14.42 2.66 -0.55
N LYS A 3 -14.20 1.47 -1.12
CA LYS A 3 -12.91 0.76 -1.10
C LYS A 3 -11.78 1.58 -1.71
N VAL A 4 -12.03 2.24 -2.84
CA VAL A 4 -11.05 3.10 -3.54
C VAL A 4 -10.68 4.30 -2.68
N GLY A 5 -11.67 4.97 -2.07
CA GLY A 5 -11.44 6.11 -1.17
C GLY A 5 -10.62 5.75 0.06
N LEU A 6 -10.92 4.62 0.71
CA LEU A 6 -10.18 4.14 1.89
C LEU A 6 -8.70 3.85 1.56
N LEU A 7 -8.45 3.14 0.46
CA LEU A 7 -7.09 2.86 0.01
C LEU A 7 -6.34 4.14 -0.37
N ALA A 8 -7.00 5.07 -1.06
CA ALA A 8 -6.42 6.36 -1.42
C ALA A 8 -5.95 7.14 -0.18
N VAL A 9 -6.77 7.21 0.86
CA VAL A 9 -6.41 7.88 2.14
C VAL A 9 -5.25 7.17 2.83
N MET A 10 -5.26 5.84 2.90
CA MET A 10 -4.16 5.06 3.51
C MET A 10 -2.83 5.31 2.80
N TYR A 11 -2.84 5.48 1.49
CA TYR A 11 -1.63 5.74 0.69
C TYR A 11 -1.30 7.22 0.53
N GLY A 12 -1.95 8.11 1.30
CA GLY A 12 -1.61 9.53 1.38
C GLY A 12 -1.99 10.32 0.13
N THR A 13 -3.08 9.96 -0.52
CA THR A 13 -3.66 10.73 -1.62
C THR A 13 -4.07 12.10 -1.12
N SER A 14 -3.82 13.16 -1.92
CA SER A 14 -4.26 14.50 -1.59
C SER A 14 -5.78 14.65 -1.66
N MET A 15 -6.34 15.61 -0.90
CA MET A 15 -7.78 15.90 -0.96
C MET A 15 -8.27 16.26 -2.37
N HIS A 16 -7.46 16.94 -3.17
CA HIS A 16 -7.78 17.26 -4.56
C HIS A 16 -7.84 16.01 -5.46
N THR A 17 -6.88 15.09 -5.30
CA THR A 17 -6.89 13.83 -6.06
C THR A 17 -8.06 12.96 -5.62
N LEU A 18 -8.34 12.90 -4.31
CA LEU A 18 -9.48 12.15 -3.79
C LEU A 18 -10.82 12.72 -4.26
N SER A 19 -10.96 14.05 -4.25
CA SER A 19 -12.13 14.77 -4.79
C SER A 19 -12.42 14.37 -6.24
N ASN A 20 -11.39 14.36 -7.10
CA ASN A 20 -11.52 13.94 -8.49
C ASN A 20 -11.84 12.46 -8.65
N GLN A 21 -11.25 11.58 -7.82
CA GLN A 21 -11.48 10.13 -7.91
C GLN A 21 -12.88 9.70 -7.44
N LEU A 22 -13.43 10.41 -6.48
CA LEU A 22 -14.74 10.12 -5.91
C LEU A 22 -15.86 10.99 -6.50
N GLU A 23 -15.51 11.96 -7.37
CA GLU A 23 -16.46 12.93 -7.97
C GLU A 23 -17.22 13.75 -6.91
N ILE A 24 -16.50 14.15 -5.83
CA ILE A 24 -17.02 14.95 -4.72
C ILE A 24 -16.28 16.28 -4.63
N THR A 25 -16.79 17.21 -3.83
CA THR A 25 -16.11 18.48 -3.57
C THR A 25 -14.83 18.30 -2.76
N VAL A 26 -13.93 19.28 -2.79
CA VAL A 26 -12.68 19.24 -2.01
C VAL A 26 -12.98 19.24 -0.51
N GLU A 27 -14.01 19.98 -0.09
CA GLU A 27 -14.52 20.07 1.29
C GLU A 27 -15.01 18.71 1.77
N GLU A 28 -15.80 18.01 0.97
CA GLU A 28 -16.28 16.64 1.27
C GLU A 28 -15.12 15.65 1.33
N ALA A 29 -14.14 15.75 0.42
CA ALA A 29 -12.94 14.92 0.46
C ALA A 29 -12.11 15.17 1.74
N GLN A 30 -12.00 16.43 2.18
CA GLN A 30 -11.33 16.78 3.42
C GLN A 30 -12.06 16.20 4.64
N GLN A 31 -13.40 16.29 4.65
CA GLN A 31 -14.23 15.73 5.71
C GLN A 31 -14.07 14.20 5.76
N PHE A 32 -14.14 13.53 4.59
CA PHE A 32 -13.94 12.09 4.47
C PHE A 32 -12.60 11.63 5.07
N ILE A 33 -11.49 12.33 4.75
CA ILE A 33 -10.17 12.05 5.32
C ILE A 33 -10.18 12.23 6.85
N GLY A 34 -10.81 13.30 7.34
CA GLY A 34 -10.94 13.57 8.77
C GLY A 34 -11.73 12.49 9.51
N ASP A 35 -12.85 12.06 8.96
CA ASP A 35 -13.72 11.02 9.51
C ASP A 35 -13.01 9.64 9.49
N PHE A 36 -12.29 9.33 8.42
CA PHE A 36 -11.47 8.13 8.33
C PHE A 36 -10.45 8.05 9.48
N PHE A 37 -9.65 9.09 9.69
CA PHE A 37 -8.64 9.08 10.75
C PHE A 37 -9.23 9.18 12.17
N ARG A 38 -10.44 9.72 12.31
CA ARG A 38 -11.18 9.70 13.58
C ARG A 38 -11.69 8.29 13.89
N THR A 39 -12.16 7.58 12.87
CA THR A 39 -12.64 6.19 12.99
C THR A 39 -11.50 5.20 13.20
N TYR A 40 -10.34 5.45 12.56
CA TYR A 40 -9.17 4.58 12.61
C TYR A 40 -7.92 5.32 13.14
N PRO A 41 -7.89 5.71 14.42
CA PRO A 41 -6.79 6.51 14.97
C PRO A 41 -5.44 5.77 14.95
N GLN A 42 -5.45 4.44 15.05
CA GLN A 42 -4.25 3.62 14.97
C GLN A 42 -3.60 3.66 13.58
N VAL A 43 -4.40 3.73 12.51
CA VAL A 43 -3.87 3.91 11.14
C VAL A 43 -3.20 5.27 11.01
N HIS A 44 -3.80 6.31 11.58
CA HIS A 44 -3.21 7.65 11.60
C HIS A 44 -1.87 7.68 12.35
N SER A 45 -1.80 7.02 13.54
CA SER A 45 -0.56 6.89 14.29
C SER A 45 0.50 6.15 13.47
N PHE A 46 0.17 5.00 12.92
CA PHE A 46 1.08 4.21 12.07
C PHE A 46 1.68 5.03 10.92
N ILE A 47 0.87 5.83 10.23
CA ILE A 47 1.34 6.70 9.14
C ILE A 47 2.32 7.75 9.68
N LYS A 48 1.99 8.42 10.80
CA LYS A 48 2.86 9.42 11.42
C LYS A 48 4.18 8.81 11.88
N ASP A 49 4.11 7.71 12.58
CA ASP A 49 5.28 7.01 13.12
C ASP A 49 6.21 6.55 12.00
N THR A 50 5.63 6.06 10.89
CA THR A 50 6.39 5.69 9.69
C THR A 50 7.07 6.90 9.05
N HIS A 51 6.42 8.08 9.01
CA HIS A 51 7.01 9.31 8.48
C HIS A 51 8.16 9.82 9.34
N GLU A 52 8.02 9.78 10.67
CA GLU A 52 9.12 10.17 11.57
C GLU A 52 10.26 9.15 11.50
N PHE A 53 9.95 7.85 11.47
CA PHE A 53 10.95 6.80 11.34
C PHE A 53 11.79 6.94 10.07
N VAL A 54 11.16 7.16 8.90
CA VAL A 54 11.91 7.32 7.64
C VAL A 54 12.72 8.62 7.61
N LYS A 55 12.25 9.67 8.26
CA LYS A 55 12.97 10.93 8.42
C LYS A 55 14.25 10.75 9.24
N GLU A 56 14.20 9.93 10.30
CA GLU A 56 15.35 9.70 11.19
C GLU A 56 16.31 8.65 10.64
N ASN A 57 15.82 7.59 10.01
CA ASN A 57 16.59 6.41 9.68
C ASN A 57 16.92 6.27 8.18
N GLU A 58 16.24 7.03 7.30
CA GLU A 58 16.38 6.97 5.84
C GLU A 58 16.07 5.60 5.22
N TYR A 59 15.30 4.78 5.91
CA TYR A 59 14.72 3.54 5.42
C TYR A 59 13.44 3.21 6.20
N VAL A 60 12.67 2.27 5.66
CA VAL A 60 11.61 1.56 6.37
C VAL A 60 11.78 0.06 6.16
N GLU A 61 11.14 -0.74 7.00
CA GLU A 61 11.19 -2.20 6.94
C GLU A 61 9.80 -2.79 6.75
N THR A 62 9.74 -3.90 6.00
CA THR A 62 8.56 -4.76 5.98
C THR A 62 8.44 -5.50 7.31
N LEU A 63 7.31 -6.18 7.56
CA LEU A 63 7.11 -7.05 8.70
C LEU A 63 8.19 -8.14 8.83
N TYR A 64 8.86 -8.47 7.74
CA TYR A 64 9.92 -9.48 7.66
C TYR A 64 11.33 -8.89 7.59
N GLY A 65 11.50 -7.60 7.89
CA GLY A 65 12.80 -6.94 8.00
C GLY A 65 13.44 -6.55 6.67
N ARG A 66 12.73 -6.67 5.54
CA ARG A 66 13.27 -6.20 4.27
C ARG A 66 13.24 -4.69 4.20
N LYS A 67 14.40 -4.07 3.98
CA LYS A 67 14.59 -2.61 3.99
C LYS A 67 14.33 -1.97 2.63
N ARG A 68 13.56 -0.88 2.63
CA ARG A 68 13.52 0.09 1.55
C ARG A 68 14.20 1.38 1.99
N ARG A 69 15.26 1.79 1.28
CA ARG A 69 16.07 2.96 1.59
C ARG A 69 15.57 4.22 0.90
N PHE A 70 15.77 5.38 1.58
CA PHE A 70 15.43 6.73 1.10
C PHE A 70 16.63 7.65 1.32
N PRO A 71 17.71 7.48 0.56
CA PRO A 71 18.96 8.22 0.77
C PRO A 71 18.74 9.73 0.61
N GLY A 72 19.29 10.52 1.55
CA GLY A 72 19.18 11.98 1.55
C GLY A 72 17.85 12.53 2.05
N HIS A 73 16.89 11.67 2.43
CA HIS A 73 15.57 12.11 2.90
C HIS A 73 15.66 12.93 4.19
N ARG A 74 16.51 12.55 5.13
CA ARG A 74 16.72 13.29 6.38
C ARG A 74 17.09 14.74 6.14
N GLN A 75 18.03 14.99 5.23
CA GLN A 75 18.48 16.34 4.90
C GLN A 75 17.35 17.14 4.23
N LYS A 76 16.66 16.56 3.26
CA LYS A 76 15.52 17.19 2.58
C LYS A 76 14.38 17.53 3.55
N ALA A 77 14.08 16.62 4.47
CA ALA A 77 13.05 16.84 5.49
C ALA A 77 13.41 18.00 6.45
N LYS A 78 14.68 18.09 6.89
CA LYS A 78 15.16 19.23 7.70
C LYS A 78 15.02 20.55 6.97
N VAL A 79 15.39 20.60 5.69
CA VAL A 79 15.24 21.80 4.87
C VAL A 79 13.76 22.17 4.71
N TYR A 80 12.92 21.18 4.43
CA TYR A 80 11.46 21.37 4.33
C TYR A 80 10.87 21.94 5.63
N ASP A 81 11.19 21.36 6.78
CA ASP A 81 10.69 21.80 8.09
C ASP A 81 11.16 23.24 8.41
N SER A 82 12.41 23.58 8.10
CA SER A 82 12.94 24.92 8.28
C SER A 82 12.22 25.97 7.42
N LEU A 83 12.01 25.65 6.13
CA LEU A 83 11.27 26.53 5.21
C LEU A 83 9.80 26.67 5.59
N ALA A 84 9.18 25.57 6.04
CA ALA A 84 7.82 25.57 6.53
C ALA A 84 7.66 26.49 7.75
N LYS A 85 8.60 26.40 8.70
CA LYS A 85 8.63 27.26 9.87
C LYS A 85 8.78 28.75 9.49
N GLN A 86 9.69 29.10 8.61
CA GLN A 86 9.86 30.46 8.11
C GLN A 86 8.57 31.00 7.46
N ILE A 87 7.88 30.18 6.67
CA ILE A 87 6.60 30.56 6.05
C ILE A 87 5.53 30.83 7.13
N CYS A 88 5.43 29.98 8.13
CA CYS A 88 4.49 30.15 9.23
C CYS A 88 4.78 31.43 10.03
N GLU A 89 6.04 31.73 10.32
CA GLU A 89 6.49 32.96 11.00
C GLU A 89 6.12 34.22 10.21
N ILE A 90 6.35 34.23 8.89
CA ILE A 90 5.97 35.37 8.01
C ILE A 90 4.45 35.61 8.06
N LEU A 91 3.67 34.55 8.10
CA LEU A 91 2.20 34.64 8.05
C LEU A 91 1.56 34.81 9.44
N GLY A 92 2.31 34.68 10.54
CA GLY A 92 1.78 34.67 11.90
C GLY A 92 0.82 33.51 12.19
N VAL A 93 1.06 32.34 11.61
CA VAL A 93 0.19 31.16 11.75
C VAL A 93 0.94 29.96 12.33
N ASP A 94 0.25 29.10 13.07
CA ASP A 94 0.84 27.89 13.66
C ASP A 94 0.97 26.73 12.67
N LYS A 95 0.21 26.77 11.58
CA LYS A 95 0.19 25.70 10.59
C LYS A 95 0.34 26.24 9.17
N LEU A 96 1.08 25.50 8.35
CA LEU A 96 1.25 25.78 6.94
C LEU A 96 -0.11 25.89 6.23
N PRO A 97 -0.38 26.98 5.49
CA PRO A 97 -1.59 27.08 4.69
C PRO A 97 -1.58 26.05 3.56
N LEU A 98 -2.75 25.57 3.18
CA LEU A 98 -2.93 24.59 2.08
C LEU A 98 -2.34 25.08 0.75
N ASN A 99 -2.37 26.39 0.52
CA ASN A 99 -1.91 27.00 -0.72
C ASN A 99 -0.86 28.09 -0.49
N VAL A 100 0.35 27.67 -0.21
CA VAL A 100 1.53 28.56 -0.03
C VAL A 100 1.79 29.37 -1.31
N TRP A 101 1.59 28.78 -2.50
CA TRP A 101 1.93 29.45 -3.76
C TRP A 101 1.08 30.69 -4.05
N ARG A 102 -0.22 30.64 -3.73
CA ARG A 102 -1.15 31.75 -3.97
C ARG A 102 -1.06 32.90 -2.95
N ASN A 103 -0.41 32.67 -1.82
CA ASN A 103 -0.26 33.70 -0.80
C ASN A 103 0.72 34.78 -1.26
N LYS A 104 0.30 36.05 -1.29
CA LYS A 104 1.12 37.19 -1.79
C LYS A 104 2.17 37.64 -0.78
N ASP A 105 1.98 37.39 0.50
CA ASP A 105 2.88 37.84 1.57
C ASP A 105 4.17 37.03 1.67
N ILE A 106 4.21 35.84 1.05
CA ILE A 106 5.38 34.99 1.06
C ILE A 106 6.30 35.35 -0.13
N PRO A 107 7.61 35.63 0.11
CA PRO A 107 8.58 35.91 -0.94
C PRO A 107 8.67 34.77 -2.00
N ARG A 108 8.80 35.17 -3.27
CA ARG A 108 8.87 34.20 -4.39
C ARG A 108 10.01 33.19 -4.24
N ASP A 109 11.18 33.64 -3.81
CA ASP A 109 12.34 32.75 -3.63
C ASP A 109 12.13 31.71 -2.54
N LEU A 110 11.43 32.10 -1.46
CA LEU A 110 11.08 31.18 -0.38
C LEU A 110 10.08 30.12 -0.86
N LYS A 111 9.06 30.55 -1.63
CA LYS A 111 8.12 29.62 -2.27
C LYS A 111 8.82 28.61 -3.15
N ARG A 112 9.72 29.08 -4.04
CA ARG A 112 10.47 28.23 -4.95
C ARG A 112 11.26 27.18 -4.17
N LYS A 113 12.09 27.61 -3.21
CA LYS A 113 12.89 26.70 -2.37
C LYS A 113 12.02 25.69 -1.63
N PHE A 114 10.87 26.13 -1.11
CA PHE A 114 9.91 25.26 -0.43
C PHE A 114 9.34 24.19 -1.36
N TYR A 115 8.90 24.56 -2.57
CA TYR A 115 8.32 23.61 -3.52
C TYR A 115 9.37 22.68 -4.15
N ASP A 116 10.62 23.12 -4.28
CA ASP A 116 11.74 22.28 -4.77
C ASP A 116 11.97 21.06 -3.87
N VAL A 117 11.81 21.19 -2.55
CA VAL A 117 12.00 20.07 -1.61
C VAL A 117 10.69 19.38 -1.23
N LYS A 118 9.56 20.09 -1.28
CA LYS A 118 8.24 19.57 -0.86
C LYS A 118 7.87 18.29 -1.60
N GLY A 119 8.02 18.28 -2.93
CA GLY A 119 7.67 17.14 -3.77
C GLY A 119 8.40 15.86 -3.36
N ASP A 120 9.70 15.97 -3.12
CA ASP A 120 10.55 14.85 -2.71
C ASP A 120 10.18 14.33 -1.31
N VAL A 121 9.95 15.24 -0.35
CA VAL A 121 9.57 14.88 1.02
C VAL A 121 8.21 14.20 1.05
N GLU A 122 7.20 14.76 0.38
CA GLU A 122 5.87 14.15 0.31
C GLU A 122 5.87 12.81 -0.44
N SER A 123 6.67 12.70 -1.49
CA SER A 123 6.86 11.44 -2.22
C SER A 123 7.48 10.36 -1.33
N ALA A 124 8.54 10.68 -0.58
CA ALA A 124 9.17 9.76 0.34
C ALA A 124 8.22 9.32 1.46
N ARG A 125 7.42 10.24 2.02
CA ARG A 125 6.39 9.94 3.01
C ARG A 125 5.36 8.93 2.47
N ARG A 126 4.79 9.17 1.30
CA ARG A 126 3.85 8.22 0.67
C ARG A 126 4.50 6.88 0.37
N GLN A 127 5.69 6.89 -0.20
CA GLN A 127 6.42 5.67 -0.55
C GLN A 127 6.85 4.86 0.68
N SER A 128 7.13 5.50 1.82
CA SER A 128 7.51 4.80 3.04
C SER A 128 6.37 3.96 3.59
N VAL A 129 5.17 4.51 3.72
CA VAL A 129 3.96 3.78 4.14
C VAL A 129 3.65 2.64 3.17
N ASN A 130 3.69 2.95 1.87
CA ASN A 130 3.47 1.95 0.82
C ASN A 130 4.48 0.79 0.89
N ALA A 131 5.76 1.10 1.14
CA ALA A 131 6.81 0.09 1.20
C ALA A 131 6.64 -0.88 2.39
N VAL A 132 6.13 -0.40 3.52
CA VAL A 132 5.82 -1.28 4.66
C VAL A 132 4.68 -2.23 4.31
N ILE A 133 3.57 -1.71 3.78
CA ILE A 133 2.35 -2.50 3.52
C ILE A 133 2.55 -3.42 2.30
N GLN A 134 2.79 -2.85 1.12
CA GLN A 134 2.94 -3.63 -0.12
C GLN A 134 4.21 -4.48 -0.12
N GLY A 135 5.28 -3.99 0.53
CA GLY A 135 6.48 -4.78 0.73
C GLY A 135 6.23 -6.03 1.56
N THR A 136 5.47 -5.91 2.65
CA THR A 136 5.07 -7.06 3.48
C THR A 136 4.19 -8.03 2.69
N ALA A 137 3.22 -7.55 1.93
CA ALA A 137 2.39 -8.39 1.05
C ALA A 137 3.24 -9.16 0.03
N ALA A 138 4.22 -8.50 -0.59
CA ALA A 138 5.14 -9.15 -1.53
C ALA A 138 6.05 -10.19 -0.84
N ASP A 139 6.43 -9.98 0.41
CA ASP A 139 7.21 -10.96 1.18
C ASP A 139 6.37 -12.20 1.54
N ILE A 140 5.09 -12.01 1.89
CA ILE A 140 4.13 -13.08 2.13
C ILE A 140 3.93 -13.90 0.83
N MET A 141 3.70 -13.21 -0.29
CA MET A 141 3.51 -13.89 -1.59
C MET A 141 4.73 -14.74 -1.98
N LYS A 142 5.95 -14.23 -1.78
CA LYS A 142 7.17 -15.01 -2.04
C LYS A 142 7.28 -16.28 -1.20
N ARG A 143 6.88 -16.19 0.08
CA ARG A 143 6.82 -17.38 0.95
C ARG A 143 5.74 -18.36 0.48
N ALA A 144 4.56 -17.86 0.13
CA ALA A 144 3.50 -18.66 -0.44
C ALA A 144 3.97 -19.41 -1.70
N MET A 145 4.66 -18.71 -2.61
CA MET A 145 5.24 -19.31 -3.81
C MET A 145 6.22 -20.45 -3.51
N LEU A 146 7.05 -20.31 -2.48
CA LEU A 146 7.98 -21.37 -2.08
C LEU A 146 7.23 -22.60 -1.57
N ASN A 147 6.19 -22.41 -0.77
CA ASN A 147 5.34 -23.51 -0.30
C ASN A 147 4.61 -24.19 -1.47
N LEU A 148 4.02 -23.39 -2.38
CA LEU A 148 3.37 -23.89 -3.59
C LEU A 148 4.33 -24.66 -4.50
N GLN A 149 5.55 -24.15 -4.70
CA GLN A 149 6.55 -24.82 -5.51
C GLN A 149 6.91 -26.21 -4.95
N GLN A 150 7.08 -26.32 -3.63
CA GLN A 150 7.33 -27.61 -2.97
C GLN A 150 6.16 -28.58 -3.16
N TYR A 151 4.94 -28.09 -3.00
CA TYR A 151 3.73 -28.88 -3.20
C TYR A 151 3.59 -29.34 -4.65
N CYS A 152 3.81 -28.45 -5.62
CA CYS A 152 3.80 -28.78 -7.06
C CYS A 152 4.80 -29.87 -7.39
N LEU A 153 6.04 -29.75 -6.93
CA LEU A 153 7.09 -30.75 -7.18
C LEU A 153 6.71 -32.14 -6.67
N ALA A 154 6.09 -32.22 -5.49
CA ALA A 154 5.64 -33.49 -4.90
C ALA A 154 4.52 -34.16 -5.71
N ARG A 155 3.75 -33.39 -6.48
CA ARG A 155 2.61 -33.85 -7.29
C ARG A 155 2.92 -33.98 -8.78
N GLY A 156 4.13 -33.60 -9.24
CA GLY A 156 4.46 -33.49 -10.66
C GLY A 156 3.78 -32.30 -11.36
N TRP A 157 3.26 -31.35 -10.60
CA TRP A 157 2.61 -30.14 -11.10
C TRP A 157 3.60 -28.99 -11.29
N SER A 158 3.14 -27.87 -11.85
CA SER A 158 4.01 -26.74 -12.14
C SER A 158 3.43 -25.42 -11.62
N LEU A 159 4.25 -24.67 -10.89
CA LEU A 159 3.97 -23.24 -10.61
C LEU A 159 4.43 -22.44 -11.83
N CYS A 160 3.47 -21.93 -12.64
CA CYS A 160 3.75 -21.30 -13.93
C CYS A 160 4.11 -19.83 -13.81
N GLY A 161 3.56 -19.12 -12.83
CA GLY A 161 3.81 -17.68 -12.67
C GLY A 161 2.96 -17.03 -11.60
N THR A 162 3.10 -15.71 -11.53
CA THR A 162 2.33 -14.88 -10.60
C THR A 162 1.86 -13.60 -11.29
N VAL A 163 0.69 -13.13 -10.89
CA VAL A 163 0.15 -11.82 -11.30
C VAL A 163 -0.28 -11.09 -10.05
N HIS A 164 0.52 -10.11 -9.59
CA HIS A 164 0.31 -9.38 -8.34
C HIS A 164 0.26 -10.30 -7.10
N ASP A 165 -0.94 -10.59 -6.61
CA ASP A 165 -1.27 -11.43 -5.45
C ASP A 165 -1.85 -12.80 -5.85
N GLU A 166 -1.85 -13.12 -7.14
CA GLU A 166 -2.31 -14.39 -7.69
C GLU A 166 -1.13 -15.31 -8.03
N ALA A 167 -1.31 -16.62 -7.81
CA ALA A 167 -0.39 -17.66 -8.27
C ALA A 167 -1.07 -18.53 -9.33
N LEU A 168 -0.38 -18.76 -10.45
CA LEU A 168 -0.85 -19.59 -11.55
C LEU A 168 -0.15 -20.93 -11.50
N MET A 169 -0.94 -22.00 -11.44
CA MET A 169 -0.46 -23.37 -11.39
C MET A 169 -1.05 -24.18 -12.53
N LEU A 170 -0.22 -25.06 -13.08
CA LEU A 170 -0.68 -26.12 -13.99
C LEU A 170 -0.81 -27.41 -13.18
N VAL A 171 -2.00 -27.95 -13.15
CA VAL A 171 -2.36 -29.16 -12.41
C VAL A 171 -2.98 -30.20 -13.34
N ASP A 172 -3.02 -31.47 -12.92
CA ASP A 172 -3.70 -32.52 -13.66
C ASP A 172 -5.21 -32.32 -13.69
N ASP A 173 -5.87 -32.85 -14.71
CA ASP A 173 -7.33 -32.88 -14.84
C ASP A 173 -8.01 -33.65 -13.68
N SER A 174 -7.25 -34.51 -13.01
CA SER A 174 -7.70 -35.29 -11.84
C SER A 174 -7.63 -34.52 -10.51
N VAL A 175 -7.36 -33.21 -10.53
CA VAL A 175 -7.32 -32.38 -9.32
C VAL A 175 -8.61 -32.50 -8.53
N THR A 176 -8.48 -32.69 -7.21
CA THR A 176 -9.61 -32.88 -6.29
C THR A 176 -9.84 -31.63 -5.42
N GLU A 177 -11.00 -31.58 -4.78
CA GLU A 177 -11.28 -30.52 -3.80
C GLU A 177 -10.31 -30.56 -2.60
N CYS A 178 -9.80 -31.75 -2.26
CA CYS A 178 -8.78 -31.89 -1.20
C CYS A 178 -7.46 -31.25 -1.62
N ASP A 179 -7.03 -31.44 -2.86
CA ASP A 179 -5.83 -30.81 -3.40
C ASP A 179 -5.95 -29.28 -3.37
N VAL A 180 -7.10 -28.74 -3.75
CA VAL A 180 -7.35 -27.29 -3.69
C VAL A 180 -7.26 -26.77 -2.25
N LYS A 181 -7.78 -27.47 -1.27
CA LYS A 181 -7.65 -27.09 0.15
C LYS A 181 -6.18 -27.09 0.60
N GLU A 182 -5.37 -28.04 0.15
CA GLU A 182 -3.94 -28.10 0.45
C GLU A 182 -3.17 -26.95 -0.22
N ILE A 183 -3.51 -26.58 -1.46
CA ILE A 183 -2.98 -25.43 -2.17
C ILE A 183 -3.30 -24.13 -1.38
N GLU A 184 -4.55 -23.95 -0.97
CA GLU A 184 -4.96 -22.79 -0.16
C GLU A 184 -4.22 -22.76 1.18
N ALA A 185 -3.99 -23.92 1.81
CA ALA A 185 -3.22 -24.03 3.04
C ALA A 185 -1.74 -23.64 2.83
N CYS A 186 -1.12 -24.00 1.70
CA CYS A 186 0.23 -23.57 1.34
C CYS A 186 0.35 -22.04 1.29
N MET A 187 -0.67 -21.35 0.77
CA MET A 187 -0.67 -19.90 0.68
C MET A 187 -0.98 -19.25 2.03
N THR A 188 -2.02 -19.70 2.71
CA THR A 188 -2.47 -19.11 3.99
C THR A 188 -1.46 -19.31 5.12
N SER A 189 -0.71 -20.42 5.11
CA SER A 189 0.36 -20.69 6.08
C SER A 189 1.64 -19.86 5.87
N ALA A 190 1.75 -19.11 4.79
CA ALA A 190 2.92 -18.29 4.49
C ALA A 190 3.15 -17.16 5.51
N ALA A 191 2.11 -16.74 6.23
CA ALA A 191 2.20 -15.74 7.28
C ALA A 191 1.23 -16.02 8.44
N SER A 192 1.69 -15.69 9.66
CA SER A 192 0.82 -15.62 10.84
C SER A 192 0.54 -14.14 11.12
N LEU A 193 -0.71 -13.72 10.88
CA LEU A 193 -1.17 -12.35 11.08
C LEU A 193 -2.30 -12.32 12.12
N ALA A 194 -2.54 -11.14 12.71
CA ALA A 194 -3.67 -10.94 13.62
C ALA A 194 -5.04 -11.08 12.92
N VAL A 195 -5.05 -10.93 11.59
CA VAL A 195 -6.22 -11.18 10.73
C VAL A 195 -5.93 -12.41 9.86
N PRO A 196 -6.93 -13.28 9.59
CA PRO A 196 -6.73 -14.46 8.75
C PRO A 196 -6.40 -14.05 7.31
N LEU A 197 -5.45 -14.76 6.69
CA LEU A 197 -5.28 -14.74 5.25
C LEU A 197 -6.37 -15.61 4.63
N VAL A 198 -7.04 -15.07 3.63
CA VAL A 198 -8.05 -15.80 2.86
C VAL A 198 -7.57 -15.90 1.43
N VAL A 199 -7.73 -17.06 0.83
CA VAL A 199 -7.39 -17.34 -0.56
C VAL A 199 -8.63 -17.78 -1.30
N ASP A 200 -8.92 -17.13 -2.41
CA ASP A 200 -9.95 -17.55 -3.35
C ASP A 200 -9.30 -18.33 -4.49
N THR A 201 -9.84 -19.49 -4.82
CA THR A 201 -9.33 -20.34 -5.89
C THR A 201 -10.32 -20.42 -7.03
N GLU A 202 -9.81 -20.19 -8.25
CA GLU A 202 -10.51 -20.42 -9.49
C GLU A 202 -9.80 -21.53 -10.26
N ILE A 203 -10.58 -22.41 -10.92
CA ILE A 203 -10.08 -23.48 -11.77
C ILE A 203 -10.47 -23.13 -13.20
N MET A 204 -9.53 -23.33 -14.14
CA MET A 204 -9.72 -22.94 -15.53
C MET A 204 -8.97 -23.87 -16.48
N GLN A 205 -9.53 -24.13 -17.64
CA GLN A 205 -8.82 -24.80 -18.73
C GLN A 205 -7.98 -23.84 -19.56
N ARG A 206 -8.38 -22.57 -19.60
CA ARG A 206 -7.67 -21.47 -20.25
C ARG A 206 -7.62 -20.26 -19.36
N TRP A 207 -6.50 -19.57 -19.33
CA TRP A 207 -6.36 -18.35 -18.56
C TRP A 207 -7.41 -17.31 -18.95
N GLY A 208 -8.11 -16.78 -17.96
CA GLY A 208 -9.18 -15.80 -18.12
C GLY A 208 -10.59 -16.38 -18.16
N GLU A 209 -10.73 -17.71 -18.14
CA GLU A 209 -12.04 -18.40 -18.12
C GLU A 209 -12.28 -19.12 -16.77
N GLY A 210 -11.82 -18.49 -15.67
CA GLY A 210 -11.87 -19.08 -14.33
C GLY A 210 -13.27 -19.27 -13.80
N VAL A 211 -13.51 -20.45 -13.20
CA VAL A 211 -14.71 -20.78 -12.46
C VAL A 211 -14.34 -21.02 -11.00
N LYS A 212 -15.14 -20.52 -10.07
CA LYS A 212 -14.88 -20.74 -8.65
C LYS A 212 -14.88 -22.24 -8.32
N LYS A 213 -13.97 -22.66 -7.42
CA LYS A 213 -13.81 -24.07 -7.04
C LYS A 213 -15.13 -24.81 -6.73
N GLY A 214 -16.06 -24.16 -6.03
CA GLY A 214 -17.35 -24.77 -5.69
C GLY A 214 -18.23 -25.05 -6.90
N GLU A 215 -18.22 -24.18 -7.89
CA GLU A 215 -18.96 -24.37 -9.14
C GLU A 215 -18.28 -25.42 -10.02
N TRP A 216 -16.94 -25.43 -10.08
CA TRP A 216 -16.17 -26.42 -10.84
C TRP A 216 -16.47 -27.84 -10.38
N PHE A 217 -16.35 -28.13 -9.09
CA PHE A 217 -16.57 -29.48 -8.58
C PHE A 217 -18.06 -29.88 -8.56
N ALA A 218 -18.98 -28.92 -8.50
CA ALA A 218 -20.42 -29.21 -8.66
C ALA A 218 -20.80 -29.60 -10.10
N LEU A 219 -20.08 -29.12 -11.10
CA LEU A 219 -20.28 -29.47 -12.51
C LEU A 219 -19.62 -30.82 -12.89
N ALA A 220 -18.64 -31.26 -12.10
CA ALA A 220 -17.90 -32.51 -12.32
C ALA A 220 -18.49 -33.72 -11.56
N ALA A 221 -19.46 -33.51 -10.67
CA ALA A 221 -20.16 -34.53 -9.88
C ALA A 221 -21.42 -35.02 -10.57
#